data_f42ed45f218feb49d7ef30fe1353ca29
#
_entry.id   f42ed45f218feb49d7ef30fe1353ca29
#
_cell.length_a   1.000
_cell.length_b   1.000
_cell.length_c   1.000
_cell.angle_alpha   90.00
_cell.angle_beta   90.00
_cell.angle_gamma   90.00
#
_symmetry.space_group_name_H-M   'P 1'
#
loop_
_entity.id
_entity.type
_entity.pdbx_description
1 polymer ?
#
loop_
_entity_poly.entity_id
_entity_poly.type
_entity_poly.pdbx_seq_one_letter_code
_entity_poly.pdbx_strand_id
1 'polypeptide(L)'
;MAFESLTDRLAGVFKKLKGHGKLTEADIKAAMREVRMALLEADVNYKVAKDFCNKVAERAMGQEVMESLTPAQQVVKIVNEELTNLMGGEEAPRLVIKNKGQTVLMLCGLQGNGKTTHAAKLAKYYLKQGRRPLLVACDIYRPAAIDQLKVVGEQAGAQVFTLDGAKPPEIARKALAYARDYGNDIVILDTAGRLQIDEVLMEELVQIKQAVPVDETLLVVDAMAGQDAVNVAQTFNEKVGVDGIILTKTDGDTRGGAALSVLAVTGKPIKFQGTGEKLDDLEPFHPSRMASRILGMGDVLSLIEKAQEAADEKLAEETARRMMENKFDMNDLLAQFAQIRKMGGASAMLSMLPGGANLDAGQVDEKAFAQIEAIIYSMTKEEREKPSIINPKRKRRIAAGSGTRVEDVNRLLRQYEMMQKLMKQMRKSPKGFARKLGGMLGGLRG
;
A
#
# COMPACT_ATOMS: atom_id res chain seq x y z
N MET A 1 -18.17 8.13 9.60
CA MET A 1 -17.23 7.71 8.50
C MET A 1 -16.50 8.96 7.99
N ALA A 2 -15.30 8.80 7.43
CA ALA A 2 -14.59 9.94 6.85
C ALA A 2 -15.47 10.67 5.80
N PHE A 3 -15.45 12.00 5.81
CA PHE A 3 -16.17 12.86 4.88
C PHE A 3 -17.71 12.85 4.95
N GLU A 4 -18.34 12.27 5.95
CA GLU A 4 -19.80 12.06 6.02
C GLU A 4 -20.59 13.36 5.88
N SER A 5 -20.19 14.42 6.59
CA SER A 5 -20.88 15.72 6.54
C SER A 5 -20.77 16.40 5.18
N LEU A 6 -19.61 16.33 4.51
CA LEU A 6 -19.42 16.89 3.17
C LEU A 6 -20.21 16.09 2.14
N THR A 7 -20.16 14.76 2.25
CA THR A 7 -20.89 13.83 1.37
C THR A 7 -22.40 14.11 1.38
N ASP A 8 -23.00 14.21 2.57
CA ASP A 8 -24.45 14.45 2.71
C ASP A 8 -24.87 15.78 2.08
N ARG A 9 -24.08 16.83 2.28
CA ARG A 9 -24.35 18.15 1.69
C ARG A 9 -24.24 18.13 0.19
N LEU A 10 -23.17 17.57 -0.38
CA LEU A 10 -23.00 17.46 -1.82
C LEU A 10 -24.09 16.59 -2.47
N ALA A 11 -24.45 15.47 -1.83
CA ALA A 11 -25.54 14.63 -2.28
C ALA A 11 -26.88 15.40 -2.31
N GLY A 12 -27.14 16.26 -1.32
CA GLY A 12 -28.30 17.15 -1.28
C GLY A 12 -28.36 18.11 -2.46
N VAL A 13 -27.22 18.75 -2.79
CA VAL A 13 -27.11 19.67 -3.93
C VAL A 13 -27.36 18.92 -5.25
N PHE A 14 -26.74 17.78 -5.45
CA PHE A 14 -26.91 17.00 -6.68
C PHE A 14 -28.30 16.38 -6.82
N LYS A 15 -28.96 16.05 -5.71
CA LYS A 15 -30.36 15.61 -5.73
C LYS A 15 -31.28 16.70 -6.24
N LYS A 16 -31.07 17.94 -5.83
CA LYS A 16 -31.84 19.10 -6.34
C LYS A 16 -31.63 19.29 -7.86
N LEU A 17 -30.37 19.22 -8.34
CA LEU A 17 -30.03 19.31 -9.76
C LEU A 17 -30.71 18.21 -10.60
N LYS A 18 -30.76 16.97 -10.10
CA LYS A 18 -31.42 15.87 -10.80
C LYS A 18 -32.92 16.05 -10.97
N GLY A 19 -33.55 16.88 -10.16
CA GLY A 19 -34.99 17.23 -10.27
C GLY A 19 -35.33 18.14 -11.44
N HIS A 20 -34.34 18.81 -12.06
CA HIS A 20 -34.52 19.69 -13.19
C HIS A 20 -34.28 18.93 -14.51
N GLY A 21 -35.28 18.84 -15.38
CA GLY A 21 -35.18 18.16 -16.68
C GLY A 21 -34.19 18.84 -17.64
N LYS A 22 -34.11 20.16 -17.60
CA LYS A 22 -33.10 20.96 -18.28
C LYS A 22 -32.45 21.89 -17.26
N LEU A 23 -31.13 22.01 -17.35
CA LEU A 23 -30.36 22.93 -16.50
C LEU A 23 -30.15 24.25 -17.23
N THR A 24 -30.27 25.34 -16.50
CA THR A 24 -29.90 26.70 -16.97
C THR A 24 -28.57 27.10 -16.36
N GLU A 25 -27.90 28.10 -16.94
CA GLU A 25 -26.68 28.66 -16.31
C GLU A 25 -26.95 29.17 -14.88
N ALA A 26 -28.13 29.66 -14.60
CA ALA A 26 -28.53 30.13 -13.27
C ALA A 26 -28.57 28.98 -12.27
N ASP A 27 -29.08 27.78 -12.69
CA ASP A 27 -29.14 26.59 -11.85
C ASP A 27 -27.73 26.09 -11.53
N ILE A 28 -26.82 26.05 -12.52
CA ILE A 28 -25.43 25.68 -12.33
C ILE A 28 -24.73 26.63 -11.36
N LYS A 29 -24.89 27.96 -11.54
CA LYS A 29 -24.31 28.97 -10.66
C LYS A 29 -24.84 28.86 -9.23
N ALA A 30 -26.13 28.59 -9.06
CA ALA A 30 -26.75 28.38 -7.74
C ALA A 30 -26.18 27.10 -7.08
N ALA A 31 -26.13 26.01 -7.81
CA ALA A 31 -25.55 24.74 -7.30
C ALA A 31 -24.08 24.91 -6.90
N MET A 32 -23.26 25.60 -7.69
CA MET A 32 -21.86 25.85 -7.36
C MET A 32 -21.68 26.78 -6.15
N ARG A 33 -22.62 27.64 -5.85
CA ARG A 33 -22.62 28.37 -4.58
C ARG A 33 -22.86 27.46 -3.39
N GLU A 34 -23.82 26.54 -3.48
CA GLU A 34 -24.09 25.56 -2.43
C GLU A 34 -22.89 24.60 -2.25
N VAL A 35 -22.29 24.13 -3.34
CA VAL A 35 -21.07 23.30 -3.31
C VAL A 35 -19.92 24.04 -2.62
N ARG A 36 -19.69 25.30 -2.96
CA ARG A 36 -18.66 26.12 -2.32
C ARG A 36 -18.90 26.27 -0.81
N MET A 37 -20.15 26.51 -0.40
CA MET A 37 -20.47 26.60 1.02
C MET A 37 -20.21 25.26 1.73
N ALA A 38 -20.58 24.12 1.13
CA ALA A 38 -20.29 22.80 1.67
C ALA A 38 -18.78 22.54 1.83
N LEU A 39 -17.97 22.95 0.86
CA LEU A 39 -16.51 22.84 0.92
C LEU A 39 -15.92 23.73 2.03
N LEU A 40 -16.40 24.97 2.19
CA LEU A 40 -15.95 25.88 3.25
C LEU A 40 -16.30 25.36 4.65
N GLU A 41 -17.49 24.83 4.82
CA GLU A 41 -17.91 24.20 6.08
C GLU A 41 -17.16 22.89 6.39
N ALA A 42 -16.62 22.24 5.36
CA ALA A 42 -15.70 21.13 5.48
C ALA A 42 -14.24 21.54 5.71
N ASP A 43 -13.98 22.81 6.05
CA ASP A 43 -12.65 23.37 6.27
C ASP A 43 -11.74 23.38 5.02
N VAL A 44 -12.32 23.39 3.81
CA VAL A 44 -11.52 23.61 2.59
C VAL A 44 -11.10 25.08 2.50
N ASN A 45 -9.86 25.32 2.12
CA ASN A 45 -9.34 26.68 1.93
C ASN A 45 -10.21 27.46 0.93
N TYR A 46 -10.53 28.72 1.25
CA TYR A 46 -11.42 29.56 0.45
C TYR A 46 -10.99 29.69 -1.01
N LYS A 47 -9.69 29.92 -1.27
CA LYS A 47 -9.17 30.06 -2.63
C LYS A 47 -9.35 28.75 -3.41
N VAL A 48 -9.03 27.62 -2.78
CA VAL A 48 -9.19 26.28 -3.35
C VAL A 48 -10.67 26.01 -3.71
N ALA A 49 -11.58 26.25 -2.76
CA ALA A 49 -13.01 26.05 -2.98
C ALA A 49 -13.57 26.95 -4.09
N LYS A 50 -13.11 28.23 -4.16
CA LYS A 50 -13.50 29.15 -5.19
C LYS A 50 -13.01 28.72 -6.57
N ASP A 51 -11.72 28.41 -6.71
CA ASP A 51 -11.11 28.02 -7.98
C ASP A 51 -11.70 26.70 -8.50
N PHE A 52 -11.95 25.74 -7.61
CA PHE A 52 -12.65 24.50 -7.93
C PHE A 52 -14.06 24.77 -8.48
N CYS A 53 -14.90 25.54 -7.77
CA CYS A 53 -16.27 25.83 -8.21
C CYS A 53 -16.30 26.61 -9.53
N ASN A 54 -15.33 27.49 -9.78
CA ASN A 54 -15.23 28.21 -11.04
C ASN A 54 -14.91 27.26 -12.22
N LYS A 55 -13.95 26.36 -12.05
CA LYS A 55 -13.61 25.36 -13.08
C LYS A 55 -14.78 24.45 -13.39
N VAL A 56 -15.46 23.94 -12.33
CA VAL A 56 -16.66 23.11 -12.53
C VAL A 56 -17.76 23.88 -13.25
N ALA A 57 -18.03 25.16 -12.86
CA ALA A 57 -19.05 25.96 -13.50
C ALA A 57 -18.75 26.21 -14.99
N GLU A 58 -17.51 26.54 -15.32
CA GLU A 58 -17.06 26.75 -16.70
C GLU A 58 -17.31 25.53 -17.56
N ARG A 59 -16.87 24.37 -17.09
CA ARG A 59 -17.08 23.09 -17.80
C ARG A 59 -18.55 22.70 -17.89
N ALA A 60 -19.32 22.90 -16.81
CA ALA A 60 -20.74 22.55 -16.73
C ALA A 60 -21.64 23.44 -17.62
N MET A 61 -21.22 24.68 -17.91
CA MET A 61 -21.91 25.58 -18.83
C MET A 61 -21.54 25.36 -20.30
N GLY A 62 -20.67 24.38 -20.60
CA GLY A 62 -20.34 24.02 -21.98
C GLY A 62 -21.56 23.47 -22.74
N GLN A 63 -21.63 23.73 -24.04
CA GLN A 63 -22.75 23.39 -24.90
C GLN A 63 -23.10 21.89 -24.86
N GLU A 64 -22.10 21.02 -24.85
CA GLU A 64 -22.29 19.56 -24.77
C GLU A 64 -23.07 19.11 -23.53
N VAL A 65 -22.84 19.79 -22.39
CA VAL A 65 -23.53 19.49 -21.12
C VAL A 65 -24.95 20.02 -21.15
N MET A 66 -25.12 21.26 -21.61
CA MET A 66 -26.43 21.94 -21.63
C MET A 66 -27.42 21.28 -22.59
N GLU A 67 -26.94 20.71 -23.69
CA GLU A 67 -27.75 20.02 -24.71
C GLU A 67 -27.90 18.51 -24.41
N SER A 68 -27.25 17.99 -23.37
CA SER A 68 -27.32 16.58 -22.99
C SER A 68 -28.71 16.16 -22.52
N LEU A 69 -29.08 14.91 -22.78
CA LEU A 69 -30.31 14.29 -22.24
C LEU A 69 -30.23 14.07 -20.70
N THR A 70 -29.02 14.10 -20.12
CA THR A 70 -28.78 13.91 -18.69
C THR A 70 -27.82 14.97 -18.12
N PRO A 71 -28.15 16.28 -18.20
CA PRO A 71 -27.21 17.35 -17.84
C PRO A 71 -26.78 17.30 -16.35
N ALA A 72 -27.68 16.96 -15.45
CA ALA A 72 -27.34 16.81 -14.03
C ALA A 72 -26.31 15.68 -13.76
N GLN A 73 -26.35 14.59 -14.50
CA GLN A 73 -25.37 13.50 -14.40
C GLN A 73 -24.01 13.96 -14.95
N GLN A 74 -24.00 14.73 -16.03
CA GLN A 74 -22.77 15.31 -16.59
C GLN A 74 -22.11 16.27 -15.60
N VAL A 75 -22.87 17.11 -14.90
CA VAL A 75 -22.34 17.98 -13.85
C VAL A 75 -21.71 17.17 -12.71
N VAL A 76 -22.36 16.11 -12.24
CA VAL A 76 -21.78 15.22 -11.20
C VAL A 76 -20.48 14.57 -11.68
N LYS A 77 -20.43 14.14 -12.93
CA LYS A 77 -19.21 13.59 -13.55
C LYS A 77 -18.08 14.62 -13.57
N ILE A 78 -18.36 15.85 -14.01
CA ILE A 78 -17.38 16.94 -14.02
C ILE A 78 -16.88 17.24 -12.60
N VAL A 79 -17.75 17.27 -11.60
CA VAL A 79 -17.36 17.46 -10.20
C VAL A 79 -16.44 16.33 -9.73
N ASN A 80 -16.74 15.07 -10.08
CA ASN A 80 -15.88 13.93 -9.73
C ASN A 80 -14.50 14.03 -10.37
N GLU A 81 -14.43 14.37 -11.64
CA GLU A 81 -13.17 14.58 -12.38
C GLU A 81 -12.35 15.72 -11.79
N GLU A 82 -12.98 16.88 -11.50
CA GLU A 82 -12.28 18.02 -10.91
C GLU A 82 -11.85 17.76 -9.47
N LEU A 83 -12.61 17.00 -8.66
CA LEU A 83 -12.17 16.54 -7.34
C LEU A 83 -10.98 15.59 -7.45
N THR A 84 -11.03 14.65 -8.39
CA THR A 84 -9.92 13.71 -8.64
C THR A 84 -8.66 14.47 -9.05
N ASN A 85 -8.77 15.43 -9.97
CA ASN A 85 -7.67 16.28 -10.40
C ASN A 85 -7.11 17.14 -9.25
N LEU A 86 -8.00 17.72 -8.42
CA LEU A 86 -7.62 18.50 -7.25
C LEU A 86 -6.84 17.66 -6.23
N MET A 87 -7.12 16.37 -6.14
CA MET A 87 -6.43 15.42 -5.23
C MET A 87 -5.21 14.73 -5.84
N GLY A 88 -4.78 15.10 -7.05
CA GLY A 88 -3.53 14.61 -7.65
C GLY A 88 -3.69 13.77 -8.92
N GLY A 89 -4.91 13.65 -9.46
CA GLY A 89 -5.20 12.93 -10.71
C GLY A 89 -5.64 11.48 -10.50
N GLU A 90 -5.67 10.70 -11.56
CA GLU A 90 -6.22 9.33 -11.53
C GLU A 90 -5.27 8.33 -10.89
N GLU A 91 -3.97 8.51 -11.06
CA GLU A 91 -2.97 7.57 -10.55
C GLU A 91 -2.67 7.78 -9.07
N ALA A 92 -2.59 6.68 -8.32
CA ALA A 92 -2.17 6.73 -6.92
C ALA A 92 -0.68 7.07 -6.82
N PRO A 93 -0.29 8.16 -6.13
CA PRO A 93 1.10 8.53 -5.96
C PRO A 93 1.84 7.46 -5.12
N ARG A 94 2.90 6.87 -5.67
CA ARG A 94 3.70 5.85 -4.97
C ARG A 94 4.99 6.44 -4.42
N LEU A 95 5.53 5.80 -3.36
CA LEU A 95 6.92 6.06 -2.96
C LEU A 95 7.88 5.47 -3.99
N VAL A 96 8.96 6.19 -4.27
CA VAL A 96 10.02 5.73 -5.16
C VAL A 96 10.97 4.82 -4.37
N ILE A 97 10.73 3.52 -4.43
CA ILE A 97 11.58 2.52 -3.77
C ILE A 97 12.66 2.05 -4.74
N LYS A 98 13.92 2.18 -4.34
CA LYS A 98 15.06 1.75 -5.14
C LYS A 98 15.09 0.23 -5.31
N ASN A 99 15.42 -0.22 -6.51
CA ASN A 99 15.60 -1.64 -6.78
C ASN A 99 16.96 -2.18 -6.28
N LYS A 100 17.96 -1.30 -6.15
CA LYS A 100 19.29 -1.62 -5.62
C LYS A 100 19.70 -0.54 -4.61
N GLY A 101 20.31 -0.98 -3.52
CA GLY A 101 20.72 -0.11 -2.43
C GLY A 101 19.58 0.20 -1.46
N GLN A 102 19.77 1.23 -0.66
CA GLN A 102 18.84 1.63 0.39
C GLN A 102 17.96 2.78 -0.07
N THR A 103 16.68 2.71 0.25
CA THR A 103 15.75 3.84 0.15
C THR A 103 15.61 4.47 1.53
N VAL A 104 15.87 5.76 1.63
CA VAL A 104 15.83 6.52 2.88
C VAL A 104 14.60 7.41 2.90
N LEU A 105 13.68 7.11 3.81
CA LEU A 105 12.46 7.87 4.04
C LEU A 105 12.60 8.66 5.33
N MET A 106 12.33 9.96 5.31
CA MET A 106 12.32 10.80 6.50
C MET A 106 10.90 11.24 6.81
N LEU A 107 10.40 10.89 7.99
CA LEU A 107 9.10 11.34 8.47
C LEU A 107 9.27 12.63 9.28
N CYS A 108 8.54 13.68 8.93
CA CYS A 108 8.52 14.96 9.64
C CYS A 108 7.06 15.39 9.93
N GLY A 109 6.90 16.41 10.79
CA GLY A 109 5.59 16.92 11.18
C GLY A 109 5.49 17.26 12.66
N LEU A 110 4.37 17.84 13.09
CA LEU A 110 4.16 18.24 14.48
C LEU A 110 4.00 17.05 15.43
N GLN A 111 4.17 17.33 16.72
CA GLN A 111 3.92 16.35 17.79
C GLN A 111 2.44 15.93 17.77
N GLY A 112 2.19 14.65 18.00
CA GLY A 112 0.81 14.12 18.01
C GLY A 112 0.23 13.78 16.64
N ASN A 113 0.91 14.13 15.52
CA ASN A 113 0.44 13.80 14.17
C ASN A 113 0.63 12.31 13.81
N GLY A 114 1.22 11.49 14.68
CA GLY A 114 1.32 10.04 14.47
C GLY A 114 2.54 9.58 13.66
N LYS A 115 3.64 10.34 13.64
CA LYS A 115 4.89 9.96 12.93
C LYS A 115 5.38 8.58 13.32
N THR A 116 5.62 8.34 14.60
CA THR A 116 6.13 7.07 15.14
C THR A 116 5.22 5.88 14.78
N THR A 117 3.91 6.07 14.92
CA THR A 117 2.93 5.05 14.53
C THR A 117 2.97 4.76 13.03
N HIS A 118 3.07 5.82 12.19
CA HIS A 118 3.11 5.65 10.74
C HIS A 118 4.47 5.16 10.24
N ALA A 119 5.56 5.40 10.96
CA ALA A 119 6.85 4.73 10.72
C ALA A 119 6.69 3.20 10.83
N ALA A 120 6.05 2.73 11.90
CA ALA A 120 5.78 1.30 12.10
C ALA A 120 4.78 0.73 11.08
N LYS A 121 3.72 1.48 10.74
CA LYS A 121 2.76 1.10 9.69
C LYS A 121 3.42 0.95 8.33
N LEU A 122 4.26 1.90 7.92
CA LEU A 122 5.05 1.84 6.70
C LEU A 122 6.00 0.64 6.70
N ALA A 123 6.68 0.40 7.82
CA ALA A 123 7.54 -0.76 7.95
C ALA A 123 6.75 -2.07 7.75
N LYS A 124 5.61 -2.22 8.41
CA LYS A 124 4.73 -3.39 8.25
C LYS A 124 4.22 -3.52 6.81
N TYR A 125 3.81 -2.42 6.18
CA TYR A 125 3.35 -2.40 4.79
C TYR A 125 4.42 -2.93 3.82
N TYR A 126 5.68 -2.52 4.00
CA TYR A 126 6.78 -2.98 3.15
C TYR A 126 7.29 -4.38 3.51
N LEU A 127 7.21 -4.80 4.78
CA LEU A 127 7.46 -6.19 5.17
C LEU A 127 6.53 -7.17 4.45
N LYS A 128 5.23 -6.84 4.33
CA LYS A 128 4.26 -7.63 3.55
C LYS A 128 4.65 -7.76 2.07
N GLN A 129 5.40 -6.79 1.54
CA GLN A 129 5.93 -6.82 0.17
C GLN A 129 7.31 -7.49 0.05
N GLY A 130 7.79 -8.14 1.12
CA GLY A 130 9.08 -8.83 1.14
C GLY A 130 10.29 -7.92 1.28
N ARG A 131 10.11 -6.62 1.61
CA ARG A 131 11.18 -5.67 1.90
C ARG A 131 11.69 -5.81 3.33
N ARG A 132 12.85 -5.25 3.62
CA ARG A 132 13.49 -5.28 4.92
C ARG A 132 13.68 -3.88 5.49
N PRO A 133 12.63 -3.28 6.07
CA PRO A 133 12.70 -1.95 6.65
C PRO A 133 13.48 -1.92 7.95
N LEU A 134 14.18 -0.81 8.19
CA LEU A 134 14.81 -0.43 9.45
C LEU A 134 14.15 0.85 9.95
N LEU A 135 13.62 0.83 11.16
CA LEU A 135 13.14 2.02 11.85
C LEU A 135 14.29 2.68 12.62
N VAL A 136 14.41 4.00 12.55
CA VAL A 136 15.50 4.75 13.16
C VAL A 136 14.95 5.81 14.09
N ALA A 137 15.30 5.73 15.38
CA ALA A 137 14.86 6.67 16.40
C ALA A 137 15.71 7.96 16.37
N CYS A 138 15.20 8.99 15.69
CA CYS A 138 15.80 10.32 15.65
C CYS A 138 15.14 11.32 16.63
N ASP A 139 14.01 10.97 17.30
CA ASP A 139 13.42 11.78 18.39
C ASP A 139 14.15 11.47 19.71
N ILE A 140 15.30 12.12 19.92
CA ILE A 140 16.13 11.94 21.10
C ILE A 140 15.70 12.79 22.30
N TYR A 141 14.80 13.74 22.08
CA TYR A 141 14.37 14.71 23.12
C TYR A 141 13.33 14.12 24.06
N ARG A 142 12.70 13.04 23.66
CA ARG A 142 11.68 12.33 24.44
C ARG A 142 12.07 10.86 24.61
N PRO A 143 12.62 10.47 25.77
CA PRO A 143 12.99 9.06 26.02
C PRO A 143 11.84 8.09 25.75
N ALA A 144 10.62 8.45 26.13
CA ALA A 144 9.44 7.65 25.84
C ALA A 144 9.15 7.45 24.34
N ALA A 145 9.61 8.34 23.45
CA ALA A 145 9.42 8.17 22.02
C ALA A 145 10.31 7.05 21.44
N ILE A 146 11.53 6.92 21.95
CA ILE A 146 12.45 5.84 21.58
C ILE A 146 11.86 4.49 21.99
N ASP A 147 11.36 4.38 23.22
CA ASP A 147 10.73 3.14 23.71
C ASP A 147 9.43 2.85 22.97
N GLN A 148 8.64 3.88 22.67
CA GLN A 148 7.46 3.73 21.84
C GLN A 148 7.80 3.15 20.45
N LEU A 149 8.84 3.69 19.79
CA LEU A 149 9.27 3.20 18.49
C LEU A 149 9.75 1.73 18.56
N LYS A 150 10.44 1.33 19.64
CA LYS A 150 10.84 -0.06 19.87
C LYS A 150 9.61 -0.97 19.97
N VAL A 151 8.62 -0.59 20.79
CA VAL A 151 7.40 -1.38 20.99
C VAL A 151 6.61 -1.53 19.69
N VAL A 152 6.34 -0.43 18.97
CA VAL A 152 5.57 -0.51 17.72
C VAL A 152 6.37 -1.16 16.59
N GLY A 153 7.71 -1.04 16.61
CA GLY A 153 8.61 -1.72 15.68
C GLY A 153 8.58 -3.24 15.87
N GLU A 154 8.64 -3.71 17.12
CA GLU A 154 8.51 -5.13 17.45
C GLU A 154 7.13 -5.69 17.03
N GLN A 155 6.05 -4.94 17.33
CA GLN A 155 4.70 -5.32 16.89
C GLN A 155 4.57 -5.37 15.37
N ALA A 156 5.28 -4.52 14.64
CA ALA A 156 5.33 -4.54 13.18
C ALA A 156 6.21 -5.65 12.62
N GLY A 157 7.07 -6.26 13.43
CA GLY A 157 8.11 -7.21 13.01
C GLY A 157 9.31 -6.54 12.33
N ALA A 158 9.54 -5.24 12.57
CA ALA A 158 10.60 -4.45 11.98
C ALA A 158 11.77 -4.25 12.96
N GLN A 159 13.00 -4.21 12.43
CA GLN A 159 14.18 -3.85 13.22
C GLN A 159 14.15 -2.37 13.58
N VAL A 160 14.63 -2.05 14.79
CA VAL A 160 14.75 -0.66 15.28
C VAL A 160 16.19 -0.35 15.62
N PHE A 161 16.71 0.72 15.05
CA PHE A 161 18.03 1.25 15.35
C PHE A 161 17.92 2.45 16.30
N THR A 162 18.68 2.39 17.39
CA THR A 162 18.80 3.47 18.37
C THR A 162 20.27 3.71 18.67
N LEU A 163 20.62 4.93 19.01
CA LEU A 163 21.99 5.30 19.40
C LEU A 163 21.93 6.38 20.48
N ASP A 164 22.33 6.03 21.68
CA ASP A 164 22.32 6.94 22.82
C ASP A 164 23.42 7.99 22.73
N GLY A 165 23.11 9.21 23.17
CA GLY A 165 24.07 10.30 23.27
C GLY A 165 24.52 10.93 21.95
N ALA A 166 23.99 10.48 20.82
CA ALA A 166 24.29 11.02 19.49
C ALA A 166 23.24 12.03 19.04
N LYS A 167 23.60 12.95 18.14
CA LYS A 167 22.67 13.89 17.50
C LYS A 167 21.94 13.22 16.33
N PRO A 168 20.71 13.65 15.97
CA PRO A 168 19.92 13.04 14.90
C PRO A 168 20.65 12.86 13.56
N PRO A 169 21.45 13.82 13.05
CA PRO A 169 22.23 13.62 11.82
C PRO A 169 23.30 12.50 11.93
N GLU A 170 23.88 12.30 13.10
CA GLU A 170 24.83 11.22 13.34
C GLU A 170 24.12 9.86 13.45
N ILE A 171 22.98 9.83 14.15
CA ILE A 171 22.12 8.64 14.23
C ILE A 171 21.76 8.18 12.84
N ALA A 172 21.28 9.08 11.96
CA ALA A 172 20.92 8.77 10.59
C ALA A 172 22.11 8.17 9.81
N ARG A 173 23.32 8.76 9.90
CA ARG A 173 24.51 8.22 9.23
C ARG A 173 24.88 6.82 9.70
N LYS A 174 24.87 6.58 11.01
CA LYS A 174 25.20 5.26 11.57
C LYS A 174 24.13 4.22 11.27
N ALA A 175 22.86 4.65 11.22
CA ALA A 175 21.76 3.78 10.82
C ALA A 175 21.89 3.30 9.36
N LEU A 176 22.34 4.16 8.44
CA LEU A 176 22.58 3.76 7.05
C LEU A 176 23.74 2.75 6.94
N ALA A 177 24.80 2.93 7.70
CA ALA A 177 25.88 1.94 7.76
C ALA A 177 25.36 0.60 8.30
N TYR A 178 24.64 0.64 9.42
CA TYR A 178 24.00 -0.55 10.01
C TYR A 178 23.06 -1.23 8.99
N ALA A 179 22.20 -0.48 8.35
CA ALA A 179 21.26 -1.02 7.36
C ALA A 179 21.98 -1.72 6.19
N ARG A 180 23.16 -1.23 5.77
CA ARG A 180 24.00 -1.86 4.75
C ARG A 180 24.55 -3.19 5.23
N ASP A 181 25.09 -3.21 6.46
CA ASP A 181 25.73 -4.40 7.03
C ASP A 181 24.70 -5.51 7.29
N TYR A 182 23.48 -5.16 7.69
CA TYR A 182 22.39 -6.11 7.97
C TYR A 182 21.45 -6.35 6.79
N GLY A 183 21.70 -5.68 5.67
CA GLY A 183 20.96 -5.88 4.42
C GLY A 183 19.54 -5.33 4.45
N ASN A 184 19.27 -4.28 5.23
CA ASN A 184 18.00 -3.55 5.15
C ASN A 184 18.00 -2.69 3.87
N ASP A 185 16.87 -2.70 3.17
CA ASP A 185 16.70 -1.99 1.89
C ASP A 185 15.84 -0.72 1.99
N ILE A 186 15.12 -0.56 3.09
CA ILE A 186 14.36 0.66 3.42
C ILE A 186 14.80 1.14 4.80
N VAL A 187 15.12 2.44 4.92
CA VAL A 187 15.48 3.09 6.19
C VAL A 187 14.45 4.18 6.44
N ILE A 188 13.72 4.10 7.55
CA ILE A 188 12.67 5.04 7.93
C ILE A 188 13.14 5.84 9.15
N LEU A 189 13.43 7.12 8.93
CA LEU A 189 13.87 8.04 9.98
C LEU A 189 12.63 8.62 10.67
N ASP A 190 12.37 8.23 11.93
CA ASP A 190 11.32 8.81 12.77
C ASP A 190 11.90 10.02 13.52
N THR A 191 11.61 11.24 13.03
CA THR A 191 12.18 12.47 13.56
C THR A 191 11.36 13.07 14.69
N ALA A 192 11.97 13.95 15.45
CA ALA A 192 11.31 14.70 16.49
C ALA A 192 10.10 15.50 15.94
N GLY A 193 9.11 15.69 16.80
CA GLY A 193 8.01 16.60 16.57
C GLY A 193 7.86 17.55 17.73
N ARG A 194 7.59 18.82 17.45
CA ARG A 194 7.26 19.82 18.45
C ARG A 194 5.80 20.24 18.35
N LEU A 195 5.27 20.85 19.40
CA LEU A 195 3.87 21.30 19.44
C LEU A 195 3.59 22.41 18.42
N GLN A 196 4.61 23.19 18.12
CA GLN A 196 4.55 24.27 17.13
C GLN A 196 5.76 24.22 16.21
N ILE A 197 5.66 24.88 15.08
CA ILE A 197 6.77 25.08 14.15
C ILE A 197 7.76 26.03 14.80
N ASP A 198 9.01 25.56 14.96
CA ASP A 198 10.12 26.40 15.40
C ASP A 198 11.35 26.21 14.48
N GLU A 199 12.25 27.19 14.52
CA GLU A 199 13.43 27.21 13.66
C GLU A 199 14.39 26.07 13.98
N VAL A 200 14.53 25.71 15.25
CA VAL A 200 15.44 24.65 15.70
C VAL A 200 15.03 23.29 15.12
N LEU A 201 13.71 23.00 15.09
CA LEU A 201 13.19 21.79 14.47
C LEU A 201 13.49 21.78 12.96
N MET A 202 13.25 22.90 12.28
CA MET A 202 13.46 23.01 10.83
C MET A 202 14.92 22.83 10.46
N GLU A 203 15.84 23.47 11.22
CA GLU A 203 17.28 23.31 11.03
C GLU A 203 17.75 21.88 11.26
N GLU A 204 17.22 21.18 12.28
CA GLU A 204 17.56 19.79 12.55
C GLU A 204 17.17 18.88 11.39
N LEU A 205 15.94 19.05 10.83
CA LEU A 205 15.49 18.29 9.67
C LEU A 205 16.37 18.53 8.45
N VAL A 206 16.77 19.78 8.20
CA VAL A 206 17.68 20.14 7.11
C VAL A 206 19.06 19.52 7.35
N GLN A 207 19.59 19.52 8.58
CA GLN A 207 20.86 18.88 8.93
C GLN A 207 20.82 17.37 8.70
N ILE A 208 19.70 16.70 9.01
CA ILE A 208 19.52 15.27 8.68
C ILE A 208 19.60 15.05 7.17
N LYS A 209 18.88 15.86 6.37
CA LYS A 209 18.93 15.78 4.89
C LYS A 209 20.32 16.03 4.31
N GLN A 210 21.11 16.88 4.94
CA GLN A 210 22.50 17.12 4.54
C GLN A 210 23.44 15.97 4.94
N ALA A 211 23.13 15.28 6.03
CA ALA A 211 23.96 14.21 6.57
C ALA A 211 23.81 12.88 5.82
N VAL A 212 22.64 12.62 5.24
CA VAL A 212 22.30 11.36 4.55
C VAL A 212 21.48 11.64 3.28
N PRO A 213 21.60 10.79 2.23
CA PRO A 213 20.81 10.94 1.01
C PRO A 213 19.34 10.52 1.26
N VAL A 214 18.52 11.44 1.76
CA VAL A 214 17.08 11.21 1.92
C VAL A 214 16.43 11.18 0.55
N ASP A 215 15.77 10.06 0.23
CA ASP A 215 15.10 9.87 -1.06
C ASP A 215 13.72 10.51 -1.07
N GLU A 216 12.97 10.39 0.04
CA GLU A 216 11.68 11.06 0.19
C GLU A 216 11.50 11.61 1.62
N THR A 217 11.12 12.86 1.70
CA THR A 217 10.70 13.55 2.94
C THR A 217 9.17 13.52 3.00
N LEU A 218 8.62 12.79 3.94
CA LEU A 218 7.19 12.58 4.10
C LEU A 218 6.66 13.39 5.28
N LEU A 219 5.80 14.35 4.98
CA LEU A 219 5.12 15.14 6.01
C LEU A 219 3.91 14.37 6.54
N VAL A 220 3.91 14.10 7.82
CA VAL A 220 2.80 13.45 8.52
C VAL A 220 1.86 14.52 9.08
N VAL A 221 0.62 14.54 8.59
CA VAL A 221 -0.39 15.57 8.88
C VAL A 221 -1.63 14.92 9.46
N ASP A 222 -2.15 15.51 10.53
CA ASP A 222 -3.42 15.12 11.12
C ASP A 222 -4.57 15.70 10.28
N ALA A 223 -5.41 14.83 9.69
CA ALA A 223 -6.55 15.24 8.88
C ALA A 223 -7.59 16.04 9.68
N MET A 224 -7.65 15.86 11.00
CA MET A 224 -8.61 16.56 11.88
C MET A 224 -8.16 17.99 12.21
N ALA A 225 -6.91 18.37 11.91
CA ALA A 225 -6.38 19.71 12.25
C ALA A 225 -6.93 20.84 11.35
N GLY A 226 -7.73 20.55 10.34
CA GLY A 226 -8.39 21.55 9.49
C GLY A 226 -7.38 22.48 8.79
N GLN A 227 -7.61 23.81 8.89
CA GLN A 227 -6.75 24.82 8.24
C GLN A 227 -5.33 24.89 8.83
N ASP A 228 -5.15 24.52 10.10
CA ASP A 228 -3.81 24.48 10.70
C ASP A 228 -2.90 23.45 10.00
N ALA A 229 -3.48 22.34 9.54
CA ALA A 229 -2.77 21.36 8.72
C ALA A 229 -2.18 21.98 7.45
N VAL A 230 -2.91 22.89 6.82
CA VAL A 230 -2.48 23.57 5.59
C VAL A 230 -1.29 24.50 5.85
N ASN A 231 -1.39 25.32 6.90
CA ASN A 231 -0.32 26.23 7.30
C ASN A 231 0.97 25.49 7.67
N VAL A 232 0.81 24.38 8.40
CA VAL A 232 1.92 23.48 8.77
C VAL A 232 2.55 22.91 7.50
N ALA A 233 1.75 22.36 6.60
CA ALA A 233 2.24 21.73 5.39
C ALA A 233 2.99 22.71 4.48
N GLN A 234 2.46 23.93 4.34
CA GLN A 234 3.13 24.99 3.58
C GLN A 234 4.51 25.32 4.17
N THR A 235 4.58 25.55 5.47
CA THR A 235 5.84 25.93 6.14
C THR A 235 6.88 24.81 6.07
N PHE A 236 6.51 23.54 6.29
CA PHE A 236 7.43 22.41 6.13
C PHE A 236 7.92 22.28 4.69
N ASN A 237 7.02 22.50 3.70
CA ASN A 237 7.42 22.43 2.30
C ASN A 237 8.40 23.55 1.92
N GLU A 238 8.21 24.77 2.42
CA GLU A 238 9.07 25.92 2.14
C GLU A 238 10.43 25.80 2.82
N LYS A 239 10.48 25.36 4.09
CA LYS A 239 11.72 25.34 4.90
C LYS A 239 12.53 24.05 4.75
N VAL A 240 11.89 22.90 4.63
CA VAL A 240 12.55 21.58 4.62
C VAL A 240 12.52 20.93 3.23
N GLY A 241 11.50 21.24 2.46
CA GLY A 241 11.23 20.57 1.17
C GLY A 241 10.59 19.20 1.40
N VAL A 242 9.30 19.11 1.15
CA VAL A 242 8.48 17.90 1.28
C VAL A 242 8.30 17.24 -0.08
N ASP A 243 8.37 15.90 -0.15
CA ASP A 243 8.21 15.12 -1.37
C ASP A 243 6.84 14.43 -1.44
N GLY A 244 6.24 14.16 -0.26
CA GLY A 244 4.93 13.54 -0.16
C GLY A 244 4.32 13.75 1.23
N ILE A 245 3.04 13.44 1.32
CA ILE A 245 2.21 13.64 2.53
C ILE A 245 1.62 12.31 2.97
N ILE A 246 1.58 12.09 4.27
CA ILE A 246 0.82 11.02 4.91
C ILE A 246 -0.28 11.69 5.73
N LEU A 247 -1.54 11.41 5.38
CA LEU A 247 -2.68 11.85 6.17
C LEU A 247 -2.97 10.83 7.27
N THR A 248 -3.09 11.30 8.50
CA THR A 248 -3.43 10.44 9.65
C THR A 248 -4.83 10.74 10.16
N LYS A 249 -5.40 9.82 10.92
CA LYS A 249 -6.70 9.94 11.59
C LYS A 249 -7.84 10.24 10.62
N THR A 250 -7.76 9.71 9.40
CA THR A 250 -8.82 9.94 8.39
C THR A 250 -10.13 9.24 8.75
N ASP A 251 -10.10 8.25 9.65
CA ASP A 251 -11.25 7.58 10.24
C ASP A 251 -12.10 8.51 11.13
N GLY A 252 -11.45 9.49 11.80
CA GLY A 252 -12.11 10.52 12.63
C GLY A 252 -12.46 11.80 11.87
N ASP A 253 -11.94 12.01 10.68
CA ASP A 253 -12.18 13.19 9.87
C ASP A 253 -13.53 13.12 9.14
N THR A 254 -14.56 13.69 9.74
CA THR A 254 -15.89 13.78 9.12
C THR A 254 -16.01 14.91 8.10
N ARG A 255 -15.06 15.85 8.06
CA ARG A 255 -15.10 17.05 7.21
C ARG A 255 -14.37 16.87 5.89
N GLY A 256 -13.16 16.27 5.91
CA GLY A 256 -12.39 15.93 4.70
C GLY A 256 -11.69 17.07 3.99
N GLY A 257 -11.80 18.27 4.49
CA GLY A 257 -11.26 19.46 3.82
C GLY A 257 -9.75 19.60 3.87
N ALA A 258 -9.11 19.04 4.90
CA ALA A 258 -7.66 19.10 5.05
C ALA A 258 -6.93 18.45 3.88
N ALA A 259 -7.37 17.26 3.42
CA ALA A 259 -6.79 16.56 2.28
C ALA A 259 -6.78 17.42 1.01
N LEU A 260 -7.94 18.02 0.69
CA LEU A 260 -8.11 18.90 -0.48
C LEU A 260 -7.22 20.15 -0.39
N SER A 261 -7.17 20.76 0.79
CA SER A 261 -6.44 22.01 0.99
C SER A 261 -4.94 21.84 1.05
N VAL A 262 -4.45 20.80 1.74
CA VAL A 262 -3.01 20.54 1.89
C VAL A 262 -2.37 20.26 0.53
N LEU A 263 -3.01 19.44 -0.30
CA LEU A 263 -2.51 19.15 -1.65
C LEU A 263 -2.55 20.39 -2.54
N ALA A 264 -3.66 21.12 -2.55
CA ALA A 264 -3.82 22.30 -3.39
C ALA A 264 -2.83 23.44 -3.04
N VAL A 265 -2.48 23.58 -1.75
CA VAL A 265 -1.57 24.65 -1.29
C VAL A 265 -0.10 24.22 -1.45
N THR A 266 0.24 22.98 -1.16
CA THR A 266 1.63 22.51 -1.23
C THR A 266 2.05 22.02 -2.61
N GLY A 267 1.09 21.58 -3.44
CA GLY A 267 1.35 20.88 -4.70
C GLY A 267 2.01 19.51 -4.52
N LYS A 268 2.05 18.98 -3.26
CA LYS A 268 2.72 17.72 -2.95
C LYS A 268 1.71 16.58 -2.82
N PRO A 269 2.00 15.40 -3.44
CA PRO A 269 1.05 14.31 -3.47
C PRO A 269 0.83 13.69 -2.09
N ILE A 270 -0.40 13.32 -1.79
CA ILE A 270 -0.70 12.47 -0.64
C ILE A 270 -0.36 11.04 -1.04
N LYS A 271 0.62 10.43 -0.39
CA LYS A 271 1.12 9.07 -0.69
C LYS A 271 0.31 8.00 0.05
N PHE A 272 0.00 8.25 1.33
CA PHE A 272 -0.70 7.31 2.19
C PHE A 272 -1.74 8.01 3.07
N GLN A 273 -2.71 7.22 3.52
CA GLN A 273 -3.67 7.60 4.54
C GLN A 273 -3.74 6.57 5.66
N GLY A 274 -3.79 7.02 6.91
CA GLY A 274 -4.04 6.21 8.09
C GLY A 274 -5.52 6.18 8.40
N THR A 275 -6.13 4.99 8.32
CA THR A 275 -7.58 4.77 8.42
C THR A 275 -8.01 4.18 9.74
N GLY A 276 -7.15 4.18 10.75
CA GLY A 276 -7.42 3.66 12.09
C GLY A 276 -6.15 3.54 12.92
N GLU A 277 -6.25 2.91 14.09
CA GLU A 277 -5.15 2.80 15.05
C GLU A 277 -4.24 1.59 14.83
N LYS A 278 -4.75 0.52 14.22
CA LYS A 278 -4.00 -0.72 14.01
C LYS A 278 -2.85 -0.52 13.01
N LEU A 279 -1.80 -1.33 13.15
CA LEU A 279 -0.66 -1.28 12.24
C LEU A 279 -1.00 -1.61 10.79
N ASP A 280 -2.11 -2.31 10.55
CA ASP A 280 -2.61 -2.62 9.20
C ASP A 280 -3.49 -1.51 8.61
N ASP A 281 -3.89 -0.51 9.41
CA ASP A 281 -4.73 0.59 8.97
C ASP A 281 -3.89 1.68 8.27
N LEU A 282 -3.18 1.32 7.23
CA LEU A 282 -2.44 2.20 6.33
C LEU A 282 -2.76 1.79 4.89
N GLU A 283 -3.26 2.73 4.12
CA GLU A 283 -3.62 2.50 2.73
C GLU A 283 -2.90 3.50 1.81
N PRO A 284 -2.48 3.11 0.59
CA PRO A 284 -2.11 4.07 -0.43
C PRO A 284 -3.26 5.03 -0.70
N PHE A 285 -2.94 6.30 -0.92
CA PHE A 285 -3.96 7.29 -1.22
C PHE A 285 -4.40 7.18 -2.69
N HIS A 286 -5.69 7.01 -2.91
CA HIS A 286 -6.28 6.91 -4.24
C HIS A 286 -7.21 8.12 -4.49
N PRO A 287 -6.78 9.12 -5.27
CA PRO A 287 -7.56 10.34 -5.50
C PRO A 287 -8.98 10.08 -6.03
N SER A 288 -9.12 9.21 -7.05
CA SER A 288 -10.41 8.88 -7.66
C SER A 288 -11.38 8.20 -6.70
N ARG A 289 -10.89 7.29 -5.83
CA ARG A 289 -11.71 6.65 -4.80
C ARG A 289 -12.16 7.64 -3.74
N MET A 290 -11.26 8.56 -3.37
CA MET A 290 -11.57 9.60 -2.41
C MET A 290 -12.61 10.57 -2.96
N ALA A 291 -12.50 10.99 -4.22
CA ALA A 291 -13.50 11.81 -4.91
C ALA A 291 -14.87 11.11 -4.90
N SER A 292 -14.91 9.83 -5.25
CA SER A 292 -16.14 9.03 -5.24
C SER A 292 -16.76 8.90 -3.85
N ARG A 293 -15.94 8.77 -2.79
CA ARG A 293 -16.43 8.78 -1.38
C ARG A 293 -17.06 10.13 -1.02
N ILE A 294 -16.36 11.22 -1.32
CA ILE A 294 -16.86 12.60 -1.06
C ILE A 294 -18.21 12.83 -1.75
N LEU A 295 -18.42 12.26 -2.93
CA LEU A 295 -19.68 12.40 -3.68
C LEU A 295 -20.78 11.41 -3.25
N GLY A 296 -20.52 10.56 -2.26
CA GLY A 296 -21.47 9.54 -1.80
C GLY A 296 -21.71 8.42 -2.83
N MET A 297 -20.82 8.28 -3.81
CA MET A 297 -20.92 7.23 -4.84
C MET A 297 -20.41 5.87 -4.35
N GLY A 298 -19.86 5.83 -3.14
CA GLY A 298 -19.29 4.64 -2.52
C GLY A 298 -17.89 4.29 -3.04
N ASP A 299 -17.22 3.41 -2.32
CA ASP A 299 -15.91 2.88 -2.72
C ASP A 299 -16.01 1.37 -2.91
N VAL A 300 -16.70 0.98 -3.97
CA VAL A 300 -16.94 -0.44 -4.31
C VAL A 300 -15.62 -1.15 -4.61
N LEU A 301 -14.63 -0.45 -5.19
CA LEU A 301 -13.33 -1.03 -5.52
C LEU A 301 -12.53 -1.39 -4.26
N SER A 302 -12.46 -0.50 -3.28
CA SER A 302 -11.80 -0.80 -2.00
C SER A 302 -12.49 -1.95 -1.24
N LEU A 303 -13.82 -2.04 -1.31
CA LEU A 303 -14.55 -3.16 -0.72
C LEU A 303 -14.21 -4.49 -1.40
N ILE A 304 -14.10 -4.49 -2.74
CA ILE A 304 -13.71 -5.67 -3.51
C ILE A 304 -12.27 -6.08 -3.20
N GLU A 305 -11.34 -5.12 -3.13
CA GLU A 305 -9.94 -5.39 -2.79
C GLU A 305 -9.80 -5.96 -1.38
N LYS A 306 -10.41 -5.33 -0.37
CA LYS A 306 -10.42 -5.86 1.01
C LYS A 306 -11.04 -7.25 1.11
N ALA A 307 -12.10 -7.50 0.35
CA ALA A 307 -12.72 -8.83 0.30
C ALA A 307 -11.80 -9.86 -0.37
N GLN A 308 -11.05 -9.46 -1.40
CA GLN A 308 -10.06 -10.31 -2.06
C GLN A 308 -8.86 -10.59 -1.15
N GLU A 309 -8.31 -9.57 -0.48
CA GLU A 309 -7.21 -9.74 0.49
C GLU A 309 -7.61 -10.69 1.63
N ALA A 310 -8.81 -10.49 2.22
CA ALA A 310 -9.31 -11.37 3.27
C ALA A 310 -9.57 -12.81 2.78
N ALA A 311 -9.98 -12.99 1.53
CA ALA A 311 -10.17 -14.30 0.93
C ALA A 311 -8.82 -15.00 0.67
N ASP A 312 -7.82 -14.26 0.19
CA ASP A 312 -6.47 -14.77 -0.05
C ASP A 312 -5.77 -15.14 1.28
N GLU A 313 -5.97 -14.36 2.35
CA GLU A 313 -5.43 -14.67 3.69
C GLU A 313 -6.05 -15.96 4.28
N LYS A 314 -7.38 -16.12 4.20
CA LYS A 314 -8.05 -17.36 4.62
C LYS A 314 -7.60 -18.57 3.81
N LEU A 315 -7.42 -18.40 2.51
CA LEU A 315 -6.92 -19.47 1.64
C LEU A 315 -5.50 -19.88 2.01
N ALA A 316 -4.63 -18.92 2.33
CA ALA A 316 -3.26 -19.17 2.79
C ALA A 316 -3.25 -19.91 4.13
N GLU A 317 -4.08 -19.50 5.11
CA GLU A 317 -4.22 -20.18 6.41
C GLU A 317 -4.75 -21.61 6.25
N GLU A 318 -5.77 -21.80 5.40
CA GLU A 318 -6.34 -23.13 5.15
C GLU A 318 -5.34 -24.05 4.46
N THR A 319 -4.59 -23.53 3.49
CA THR A 319 -3.52 -24.29 2.81
C THR A 319 -2.41 -24.70 3.79
N ALA A 320 -1.99 -23.76 4.66
CA ALA A 320 -0.99 -24.05 5.72
C ALA A 320 -1.52 -25.12 6.69
N ARG A 321 -2.78 -25.05 7.11
CA ARG A 321 -3.42 -26.06 7.97
C ARG A 321 -3.48 -27.42 7.27
N ARG A 322 -3.89 -27.48 6.00
CA ARG A 322 -3.92 -28.72 5.20
C ARG A 322 -2.54 -29.33 5.01
N MET A 323 -1.50 -28.52 4.85
CA MET A 323 -0.11 -28.95 4.85
C MET A 323 0.28 -29.62 6.18
N MET A 324 -0.07 -29.00 7.32
CA MET A 324 0.20 -29.54 8.65
C MET A 324 -0.56 -30.85 8.92
N GLU A 325 -1.79 -30.97 8.43
CA GLU A 325 -2.64 -32.17 8.56
C GLU A 325 -2.28 -33.31 7.57
N ASN A 326 -1.28 -33.11 6.70
CA ASN A 326 -0.90 -34.06 5.64
C ASN A 326 -2.02 -34.33 4.63
N LYS A 327 -2.89 -33.35 4.42
CA LYS A 327 -4.01 -33.35 3.48
C LYS A 327 -3.72 -32.54 2.21
N PHE A 328 -2.46 -32.10 2.02
CA PHE A 328 -2.05 -31.34 0.84
C PHE A 328 -2.18 -32.19 -0.41
N ASP A 329 -2.93 -31.73 -1.39
CA ASP A 329 -3.23 -32.44 -2.63
C ASP A 329 -2.85 -31.61 -3.89
N MET A 330 -3.20 -32.08 -5.09
CA MET A 330 -2.92 -31.38 -6.35
C MET A 330 -3.76 -30.10 -6.53
N ASN A 331 -4.92 -29.98 -5.86
CA ASN A 331 -5.71 -28.75 -5.91
C ASN A 331 -5.05 -27.64 -5.08
N ASP A 332 -4.44 -27.99 -3.93
CA ASP A 332 -3.65 -27.06 -3.13
C ASP A 332 -2.43 -26.55 -3.92
N LEU A 333 -1.79 -27.44 -4.70
CA LEU A 333 -0.69 -27.08 -5.58
C LEU A 333 -1.13 -26.08 -6.68
N LEU A 334 -2.30 -26.28 -7.29
CA LEU A 334 -2.89 -25.32 -8.24
C LEU A 334 -3.18 -23.98 -7.59
N ALA A 335 -3.73 -23.97 -6.38
CA ALA A 335 -4.03 -22.73 -5.65
C ALA A 335 -2.74 -21.95 -5.37
N GLN A 336 -1.63 -22.63 -5.00
CA GLN A 336 -0.34 -21.98 -4.83
C GLN A 336 0.21 -21.38 -6.12
N PHE A 337 0.11 -22.10 -7.25
CA PHE A 337 0.54 -21.54 -8.54
C PHE A 337 -0.27 -20.31 -8.95
N ALA A 338 -1.59 -20.31 -8.73
CA ALA A 338 -2.45 -19.16 -8.98
C ALA A 338 -2.04 -17.96 -8.11
N GLN A 339 -1.67 -18.20 -6.85
CA GLN A 339 -1.20 -17.16 -5.93
C GLN A 339 0.16 -16.59 -6.35
N ILE A 340 1.12 -17.45 -6.74
CA ILE A 340 2.43 -17.03 -7.28
C ILE A 340 2.25 -16.16 -8.54
N ARG A 341 1.32 -16.50 -9.42
CA ARG A 341 1.01 -15.71 -10.63
C ARG A 341 0.44 -14.33 -10.29
N LYS A 342 -0.46 -14.22 -9.30
CA LYS A 342 -1.00 -12.94 -8.80
C LYS A 342 0.10 -12.05 -8.18
N MET A 343 1.12 -12.63 -7.55
CA MET A 343 2.24 -11.92 -6.92
C MET A 343 3.33 -11.47 -7.92
N GLY A 344 3.11 -11.57 -9.23
CA GLY A 344 4.07 -11.14 -10.25
C GLY A 344 4.90 -12.27 -10.87
N GLY A 345 4.47 -13.53 -10.68
CA GLY A 345 5.09 -14.70 -11.31
C GLY A 345 6.36 -15.22 -10.60
N ALA A 346 6.96 -16.24 -11.18
CA ALA A 346 8.11 -16.93 -10.59
C ALA A 346 9.38 -16.06 -10.50
N SER A 347 9.54 -15.08 -11.38
CA SER A 347 10.66 -14.12 -11.35
C SER A 347 10.59 -13.18 -10.13
N ALA A 348 9.40 -12.76 -9.69
CA ALA A 348 9.23 -11.98 -8.48
C ALA A 348 9.58 -12.81 -7.23
N MET A 349 9.25 -14.10 -7.22
CA MET A 349 9.57 -15.00 -6.12
C MET A 349 11.07 -15.30 -6.00
N LEU A 350 11.78 -15.44 -7.14
CA LEU A 350 13.24 -15.63 -7.15
C LEU A 350 13.98 -14.39 -6.61
N SER A 351 13.49 -13.20 -6.92
CA SER A 351 14.08 -11.96 -6.40
C SER A 351 13.92 -11.79 -4.88
N MET A 352 12.98 -12.51 -4.26
CA MET A 352 12.73 -12.51 -2.80
C MET A 352 13.58 -13.51 -2.03
N LEU A 353 14.27 -14.46 -2.70
CA LEU A 353 15.13 -15.43 -2.02
C LEU A 353 16.53 -14.86 -1.77
N PRO A 354 17.14 -15.10 -0.58
CA PRO A 354 18.52 -14.71 -0.32
C PRO A 354 19.46 -15.40 -1.34
N GLY A 355 20.11 -14.59 -2.20
CA GLY A 355 20.98 -15.10 -3.28
C GLY A 355 20.27 -15.33 -4.63
N GLY A 356 18.96 -15.16 -4.72
CA GLY A 356 18.18 -15.34 -5.94
C GLY A 356 18.45 -14.29 -7.04
N ALA A 357 19.03 -13.15 -6.69
CA ALA A 357 19.40 -12.10 -7.65
C ALA A 357 20.54 -12.50 -8.61
N ASN A 358 21.25 -13.58 -8.34
CA ASN A 358 22.31 -14.12 -9.21
C ASN A 358 21.87 -15.32 -10.06
N LEU A 359 20.62 -15.76 -9.93
CA LEU A 359 20.04 -16.76 -10.81
C LEU A 359 19.36 -16.01 -11.96
N ASP A 360 19.82 -16.29 -13.20
CA ASP A 360 19.29 -15.68 -14.41
C ASP A 360 17.75 -15.81 -14.43
N ALA A 361 17.04 -14.69 -14.16
CA ALA A 361 15.59 -14.62 -14.16
C ALA A 361 14.95 -14.96 -15.54
N GLY A 362 15.78 -15.07 -16.58
CA GLY A 362 15.40 -15.50 -17.92
C GLY A 362 15.16 -17.00 -18.08
N GLN A 363 15.46 -17.84 -17.08
CA GLN A 363 15.33 -19.30 -17.19
C GLN A 363 14.17 -19.90 -16.38
N VAL A 364 13.39 -19.10 -15.69
CA VAL A 364 12.14 -19.62 -15.10
C VAL A 364 11.08 -19.64 -16.19
N ASP A 365 11.00 -20.80 -16.83
CA ASP A 365 10.14 -21.02 -17.99
C ASP A 365 8.65 -20.93 -17.57
N GLU A 366 8.00 -19.80 -17.86
CA GLU A 366 6.54 -19.65 -17.67
C GLU A 366 5.76 -20.78 -18.38
N LYS A 367 6.35 -21.36 -19.44
CA LYS A 367 5.81 -22.54 -20.13
C LYS A 367 5.83 -23.76 -19.23
N ALA A 368 6.81 -23.91 -18.34
CA ALA A 368 6.87 -25.04 -17.41
C ALA A 368 5.72 -24.98 -16.39
N PHE A 369 5.37 -23.78 -15.88
CA PHE A 369 4.20 -23.61 -15.00
C PHE A 369 2.90 -23.92 -15.74
N ALA A 370 2.73 -23.40 -16.96
CA ALA A 370 1.55 -23.66 -17.76
C ALA A 370 1.39 -25.16 -18.09
N GLN A 371 2.50 -25.88 -18.32
CA GLN A 371 2.48 -27.34 -18.55
C GLN A 371 2.04 -28.11 -17.28
N ILE A 372 2.54 -27.74 -16.10
CA ILE A 372 2.14 -28.36 -14.83
C ILE A 372 0.66 -28.13 -14.57
N GLU A 373 0.16 -26.93 -14.77
CA GLU A 373 -1.29 -26.62 -14.65
C GLU A 373 -2.11 -27.47 -15.62
N ALA A 374 -1.71 -27.56 -16.89
CA ALA A 374 -2.40 -28.35 -17.89
C ALA A 374 -2.47 -29.83 -17.50
N ILE A 375 -1.38 -30.38 -16.95
CA ILE A 375 -1.34 -31.77 -16.45
C ILE A 375 -2.35 -31.94 -15.31
N ILE A 376 -2.37 -31.06 -14.32
CA ILE A 376 -3.29 -31.15 -13.17
C ILE A 376 -4.74 -30.95 -13.60
N TYR A 377 -5.03 -30.01 -14.53
CA TYR A 377 -6.38 -29.84 -15.07
C TYR A 377 -6.87 -31.05 -15.85
N SER A 378 -5.99 -31.83 -16.46
CA SER A 378 -6.31 -33.10 -17.16
C SER A 378 -6.56 -34.26 -16.21
N MET A 379 -6.30 -34.12 -14.90
CA MET A 379 -6.64 -35.10 -13.88
C MET A 379 -8.12 -35.00 -13.49
N THR A 380 -8.75 -36.13 -13.15
CA THR A 380 -10.08 -36.15 -12.52
C THR A 380 -9.99 -35.60 -11.08
N LYS A 381 -11.13 -35.24 -10.50
CA LYS A 381 -11.19 -34.77 -9.11
C LYS A 381 -10.56 -35.77 -8.14
N GLU A 382 -10.88 -37.06 -8.29
CA GLU A 382 -10.33 -38.13 -7.46
C GLU A 382 -8.82 -38.31 -7.62
N GLU A 383 -8.28 -38.13 -8.84
CA GLU A 383 -6.85 -38.21 -9.12
C GLU A 383 -6.08 -37.02 -8.55
N ARG A 384 -6.70 -35.84 -8.46
CA ARG A 384 -6.13 -34.67 -7.81
C ARG A 384 -6.09 -34.82 -6.28
N GLU A 385 -7.14 -35.36 -5.69
CA GLU A 385 -7.24 -35.63 -4.25
C GLU A 385 -6.34 -36.78 -3.81
N LYS A 386 -6.21 -37.83 -4.65
CA LYS A 386 -5.42 -39.04 -4.37
C LYS A 386 -4.50 -39.42 -5.53
N PRO A 387 -3.37 -38.73 -5.74
CA PRO A 387 -2.47 -39.02 -6.87
C PRO A 387 -1.93 -40.44 -6.91
N SER A 388 -1.94 -41.18 -5.78
CA SER A 388 -1.51 -42.57 -5.70
C SER A 388 -2.32 -43.54 -6.56
N ILE A 389 -3.55 -43.17 -6.98
CA ILE A 389 -4.39 -44.02 -7.86
C ILE A 389 -4.01 -43.92 -9.35
N ILE A 390 -3.06 -43.03 -9.69
CA ILE A 390 -2.69 -42.75 -11.09
C ILE A 390 -1.78 -43.87 -11.59
N ASN A 391 -2.38 -44.83 -12.27
CA ASN A 391 -1.71 -45.98 -12.92
C ASN A 391 -1.20 -45.63 -14.33
N PRO A 392 -0.44 -46.50 -15.02
CA PRO A 392 0.11 -46.22 -16.34
C PRO A 392 -0.94 -45.84 -17.42
N LYS A 393 -2.14 -46.41 -17.36
CA LYS A 393 -3.25 -46.07 -18.32
C LYS A 393 -3.72 -44.64 -18.04
N ARG A 394 -3.90 -44.25 -16.79
CA ARG A 394 -4.31 -42.89 -16.38
C ARG A 394 -3.23 -41.87 -16.75
N LYS A 395 -1.94 -42.18 -16.57
CA LYS A 395 -0.83 -41.32 -16.99
C LYS A 395 -0.85 -41.00 -18.49
N ARG A 396 -1.12 -41.99 -19.35
CA ARG A 396 -1.23 -41.78 -20.79
C ARG A 396 -2.42 -40.88 -21.14
N ARG A 397 -3.56 -41.08 -20.49
CA ARG A 397 -4.74 -40.24 -20.68
C ARG A 397 -4.48 -38.80 -20.25
N ILE A 398 -3.86 -38.60 -19.07
CA ILE A 398 -3.52 -37.27 -18.54
C ILE A 398 -2.54 -36.58 -19.49
N ALA A 399 -1.50 -37.26 -19.96
CA ALA A 399 -0.52 -36.73 -20.90
C ALA A 399 -1.16 -36.32 -22.22
N ALA A 400 -2.05 -37.16 -22.78
CA ALA A 400 -2.79 -36.84 -24.00
C ALA A 400 -3.71 -35.63 -23.83
N GLY A 401 -4.43 -35.55 -22.70
CA GLY A 401 -5.35 -34.44 -22.41
C GLY A 401 -4.66 -33.10 -22.14
N SER A 402 -3.42 -33.11 -21.62
CA SER A 402 -2.63 -31.91 -21.34
C SER A 402 -1.70 -31.48 -22.48
N GLY A 403 -1.62 -32.26 -23.56
CA GLY A 403 -0.67 -32.01 -24.64
C GLY A 403 0.80 -32.18 -24.22
N THR A 404 1.07 -32.95 -23.15
CA THR A 404 2.40 -33.18 -22.61
C THR A 404 2.83 -34.64 -22.79
N ARG A 405 4.06 -35.00 -22.39
CA ARG A 405 4.57 -36.37 -22.45
C ARG A 405 4.30 -37.10 -21.14
N VAL A 406 4.29 -38.42 -21.18
CA VAL A 406 4.14 -39.25 -19.97
C VAL A 406 5.28 -39.04 -18.99
N GLU A 407 6.48 -38.68 -19.50
CA GLU A 407 7.65 -38.30 -18.68
C GLU A 407 7.39 -37.08 -17.84
N ASP A 408 6.67 -36.07 -18.37
CA ASP A 408 6.33 -34.83 -17.68
C ASP A 408 5.33 -35.09 -16.54
N VAL A 409 4.33 -35.93 -16.81
CA VAL A 409 3.40 -36.42 -15.77
C VAL A 409 4.15 -37.16 -14.67
N ASN A 410 5.11 -38.04 -15.04
CA ASN A 410 5.94 -38.80 -14.06
C ASN A 410 6.85 -37.84 -13.25
N ARG A 411 7.36 -36.78 -13.88
CA ARG A 411 8.17 -35.76 -13.21
C ARG A 411 7.37 -35.04 -12.15
N LEU A 412 6.16 -34.58 -12.50
CA LEU A 412 5.26 -33.91 -11.57
C LEU A 412 4.90 -34.80 -10.38
N LEU A 413 4.53 -36.05 -10.62
CA LEU A 413 4.18 -36.97 -9.54
C LEU A 413 5.36 -37.24 -8.61
N ARG A 414 6.58 -37.39 -9.13
CA ARG A 414 7.80 -37.55 -8.31
C ARG A 414 8.10 -36.31 -7.48
N GLN A 415 7.95 -35.12 -8.07
CA GLN A 415 8.13 -33.84 -7.34
C GLN A 415 7.11 -33.70 -6.20
N TYR A 416 5.88 -34.05 -6.46
CA TYR A 416 4.82 -34.06 -5.45
C TYR A 416 5.10 -35.03 -4.31
N GLU A 417 5.53 -36.27 -4.61
CA GLU A 417 5.93 -37.27 -3.60
C GLU A 417 7.14 -36.80 -2.77
N MET A 418 8.11 -36.15 -3.41
CA MET A 418 9.28 -35.61 -2.72
C MET A 418 8.86 -34.49 -1.76
N MET A 419 7.98 -33.58 -2.21
CA MET A 419 7.42 -32.50 -1.38
C MET A 419 6.65 -33.09 -0.17
N GLN A 420 5.81 -34.12 -0.37
CA GLN A 420 5.12 -34.78 0.73
C GLN A 420 6.08 -35.43 1.73
N LYS A 421 7.18 -36.03 1.25
CA LYS A 421 8.22 -36.60 2.13
C LYS A 421 8.92 -35.53 2.96
N LEU A 422 9.25 -34.39 2.36
CA LEU A 422 9.83 -33.23 3.04
C LEU A 422 8.91 -32.71 4.12
N MET A 423 7.62 -32.52 3.81
CA MET A 423 6.61 -32.08 4.79
C MET A 423 6.47 -33.05 5.97
N LYS A 424 6.48 -34.35 5.71
CA LYS A 424 6.48 -35.37 6.78
C LYS A 424 7.74 -35.30 7.66
N GLN A 425 8.91 -34.99 7.09
CA GLN A 425 10.16 -34.82 7.85
C GLN A 425 10.14 -33.55 8.70
N MET A 426 9.63 -32.40 8.16
CA MET A 426 9.46 -31.16 8.92
C MET A 426 8.63 -31.38 10.18
N ARG A 427 7.53 -32.11 10.08
CA ARG A 427 6.66 -32.44 11.22
C ARG A 427 7.34 -33.30 12.28
N LYS A 428 8.18 -34.26 11.89
CA LYS A 428 8.86 -35.18 12.82
C LYS A 428 10.01 -34.53 13.58
N SER A 429 10.68 -33.52 13.01
CA SER A 429 11.84 -32.86 13.63
C SER A 429 12.03 -31.42 13.09
N PRO A 430 11.28 -30.42 13.60
CA PRO A 430 11.39 -29.05 13.13
C PRO A 430 12.80 -28.44 13.26
N LYS A 431 13.48 -28.73 14.39
CA LYS A 431 14.85 -28.25 14.66
C LYS A 431 15.92 -28.95 13.79
N GLY A 432 15.72 -30.23 13.45
CA GLY A 432 16.63 -31.01 12.60
C GLY A 432 16.53 -30.58 11.13
N PHE A 433 15.36 -30.17 10.68
CA PHE A 433 15.12 -29.70 9.32
C PHE A 433 15.79 -28.34 9.05
N ALA A 434 15.65 -27.38 9.96
CA ALA A 434 16.32 -26.08 9.87
C ALA A 434 17.85 -26.22 9.77
N ARG A 435 18.44 -27.16 10.51
CA ARG A 435 19.88 -27.47 10.47
C ARG A 435 20.32 -28.12 9.15
N LYS A 436 19.48 -28.98 8.56
CA LYS A 436 19.73 -29.59 7.25
C LYS A 436 19.58 -28.61 6.09
N LEU A 437 18.60 -27.72 6.15
CA LEU A 437 18.39 -26.68 5.14
C LEU A 437 19.56 -25.67 5.13
N GLY A 438 20.02 -25.26 6.32
CA GLY A 438 21.20 -24.42 6.48
C GLY A 438 22.48 -25.06 5.95
N GLY A 439 22.63 -26.38 6.10
CA GLY A 439 23.76 -27.14 5.55
C GLY A 439 23.72 -27.33 4.02
N MET A 440 22.53 -27.45 3.43
CA MET A 440 22.34 -27.52 1.97
C MET A 440 22.56 -26.17 1.27
N LEU A 441 22.16 -25.08 1.89
CA LEU A 441 22.41 -23.71 1.40
C LEU A 441 23.87 -23.28 1.62
N GLY A 442 24.56 -23.82 2.64
CA GLY A 442 25.99 -23.60 2.89
C GLY A 442 26.91 -24.34 1.94
N GLY A 443 26.47 -25.46 1.32
CA GLY A 443 27.24 -26.26 0.38
C GLY A 443 27.32 -25.74 -1.05
N LEU A 444 26.63 -24.64 -1.37
CA LEU A 444 26.70 -23.93 -2.67
C LEU A 444 27.72 -22.78 -2.67
N ARG A 445 28.55 -22.69 -1.63
CA ARG A 445 29.70 -21.78 -1.51
C ARG A 445 31.03 -22.53 -1.58
N GLY A 446 31.19 -23.39 -2.56
CA GLY A 446 32.44 -24.03 -2.90
C GLY A 446 32.70 -23.89 -4.39
#